data_cb03a6d1ac1bc7f4aa1c4e5340d59aa3
#
_entry.id   cb03a6d1ac1bc7f4aa1c4e5340d59aa3
#
_cell.length_a   1.000
_cell.length_b   1.000
_cell.length_c   1.000
_cell.angle_alpha   90.00
_cell.angle_beta   90.00
_cell.angle_gamma   90.00
#
_symmetry.space_group_name_H-M   'P 1'
#
loop_
_entity.id
_entity.type
_entity.pdbx_description
1 polymer ?
#
loop_
_entity_poly.entity_id
_entity_poly.type
_entity_poly.pdbx_seq_one_letter_code
_entity_poly.pdbx_strand_id
1 'polypeptide(L)'
;MRIRRNSSLDLGRFSDPSLLILSSLASGPKHGYAMIQDIEQFCGTHLEVGTLYGALARLEKQGWIEALALVERRRPYQLTQLGITVLREQLATMNQVVSTGQQRLATI
;
A
#
# COMPACT_ATOMS: atom_id res chain seq x y z
N MET A 1 -22.58 6.48 15.86
CA MET A 1 -21.47 5.93 16.65
C MET A 1 -20.21 5.87 15.80
N ARG A 2 -19.10 6.19 16.40
CA ARG A 2 -17.87 6.23 15.68
C ARG A 2 -17.08 4.94 15.88
N ILE A 3 -16.58 4.40 14.79
CA ILE A 3 -15.76 3.20 14.83
C ILE A 3 -14.31 3.60 15.06
N ARG A 4 -13.69 2.99 16.03
CA ARG A 4 -12.31 3.29 16.35
C ARG A 4 -11.38 2.42 15.51
N ARG A 5 -10.39 3.07 14.93
CA ARG A 5 -9.50 2.39 14.01
C ARG A 5 -8.64 1.34 14.67
N ASN A 6 -8.27 1.55 15.92
CA ASN A 6 -7.37 0.65 16.63
C ASN A 6 -8.10 -0.35 17.51
N SER A 7 -9.40 -0.51 17.32
CA SER A 7 -10.17 -1.47 18.09
C SER A 7 -10.06 -2.85 17.46
N SER A 8 -10.72 -3.81 18.07
CA SER A 8 -10.81 -5.16 17.52
C SER A 8 -11.50 -5.18 16.15
N LEU A 9 -12.20 -4.10 15.82
CA LEU A 9 -12.85 -3.97 14.52
C LEU A 9 -11.94 -3.35 13.48
N ASP A 10 -10.74 -2.96 13.87
CA ASP A 10 -9.80 -2.36 12.95
C ASP A 10 -9.28 -3.39 11.97
N LEU A 11 -9.59 -3.19 10.71
CA LEU A 11 -9.16 -4.06 9.63
C LEU A 11 -7.88 -3.59 8.98
N GLY A 12 -7.20 -2.61 9.58
CA GLY A 12 -5.96 -2.10 9.06
C GLY A 12 -4.91 -3.18 8.89
N ARG A 13 -4.92 -4.19 9.74
CA ARG A 13 -3.99 -5.31 9.65
C ARG A 13 -4.17 -6.12 8.38
N PHE A 14 -5.34 -6.04 7.75
CA PHE A 14 -5.58 -6.70 6.48
C PHE A 14 -5.11 -5.87 5.30
N SER A 15 -4.75 -4.63 5.57
CA SER A 15 -4.15 -3.79 4.55
C SER A 15 -2.67 -4.17 4.51
N ASP A 16 -2.33 -5.10 3.63
CA ASP A 16 -0.94 -5.50 3.46
C ASP A 16 -0.12 -4.25 3.18
N PRO A 17 0.95 -4.00 3.94
CA PRO A 17 1.82 -2.87 3.65
C PRO A 17 2.29 -2.84 2.20
N SER A 18 2.47 -4.02 1.60
CA SER A 18 2.88 -4.11 0.20
C SER A 18 1.87 -3.48 -0.73
N LEU A 19 0.57 -3.75 -0.53
CA LEU A 19 -0.46 -3.17 -1.38
C LEU A 19 -0.50 -1.66 -1.23
N LEU A 20 -0.38 -1.17 -0.01
CA LEU A 20 -0.38 0.27 0.24
C LEU A 20 0.81 0.96 -0.40
N ILE A 21 1.99 0.34 -0.29
CA ILE A 21 3.22 0.88 -0.86
C ILE A 21 3.14 0.91 -2.39
N LEU A 22 2.72 -0.20 -2.99
CA LEU A 22 2.58 -0.26 -4.45
C LEU A 22 1.58 0.77 -4.94
N SER A 23 0.47 0.94 -4.23
CA SER A 23 -0.53 1.94 -4.57
C SER A 23 0.03 3.35 -4.48
N SER A 24 0.81 3.62 -3.44
CA SER A 24 1.45 4.93 -3.29
C SER A 24 2.38 5.23 -4.45
N LEU A 25 3.17 4.23 -4.86
CA LEU A 25 4.14 4.41 -5.94
C LEU A 25 3.48 4.49 -7.33
N ALA A 26 2.20 4.15 -7.43
CA ALA A 26 1.51 4.23 -8.71
C ALA A 26 1.43 5.67 -9.24
N SER A 27 1.50 6.66 -8.38
CA SER A 27 1.46 8.06 -8.81
C SER A 27 2.85 8.61 -9.16
N GLY A 28 3.89 7.82 -8.98
CA GLY A 28 5.25 8.24 -9.33
C GLY A 28 6.25 7.86 -8.25
N PRO A 29 7.53 8.02 -8.54
CA PRO A 29 8.58 7.68 -7.58
C PRO A 29 8.46 8.48 -6.29
N LYS A 30 8.77 7.83 -5.16
CA LYS A 30 8.74 8.46 -3.84
C LYS A 30 9.80 7.82 -2.95
N HIS A 31 10.37 8.61 -2.06
CA HIS A 31 11.17 8.07 -0.97
C HIS A 31 10.24 7.62 0.17
N GLY A 32 10.79 6.85 1.11
CA GLY A 32 9.99 6.20 2.14
C GLY A 32 9.13 7.13 2.96
N TYR A 33 9.66 8.27 3.37
CA TYR A 33 8.91 9.20 4.20
C TYR A 33 7.69 9.74 3.46
N ALA A 34 7.87 10.05 2.17
CA ALA A 34 6.75 10.53 1.36
C ALA A 34 5.68 9.45 1.19
N MET A 35 6.10 8.17 1.12
CA MET A 35 5.13 7.06 1.08
C MET A 35 4.31 7.01 2.35
N ILE A 36 4.95 7.14 3.52
CA ILE A 36 4.25 7.12 4.80
C ILE A 36 3.19 8.20 4.84
N GLN A 37 3.55 9.41 4.43
CA GLN A 37 2.62 10.55 4.41
C GLN A 37 1.47 10.32 3.43
N ASP A 38 1.79 9.84 2.23
CA ASP A 38 0.80 9.59 1.21
C ASP A 38 -0.20 8.53 1.65
N ILE A 39 0.28 7.42 2.19
CA ILE A 39 -0.57 6.33 2.66
C ILE A 39 -1.49 6.80 3.78
N GLU A 40 -0.96 7.57 4.71
CA GLU A 40 -1.77 8.11 5.79
C GLU A 40 -2.87 9.01 5.25
N GLN A 41 -2.57 9.79 4.22
CA GLN A 41 -3.56 10.66 3.59
C GLN A 41 -4.67 9.89 2.90
N PHE A 42 -4.33 8.85 2.11
CA PHE A 42 -5.38 8.22 1.30
C PHE A 42 -6.14 7.12 2.02
N CYS A 43 -5.62 6.56 3.12
CA CYS A 43 -6.37 5.52 3.82
C CYS A 43 -6.32 5.63 5.34
N GLY A 44 -5.63 6.61 5.87
CA GLY A 44 -5.57 6.83 7.31
C GLY A 44 -4.68 5.85 8.06
N THR A 45 -3.98 4.97 7.38
CA THR A 45 -3.08 4.02 8.01
C THR A 45 -1.71 4.65 8.20
N HIS A 46 -1.20 4.61 9.43
CA HIS A 46 0.15 5.09 9.71
C HIS A 46 1.10 3.90 9.73
N LEU A 47 2.03 3.87 8.78
CA LEU A 47 3.05 2.83 8.75
C LEU A 47 4.26 3.27 9.57
N GLU A 48 4.70 2.38 10.45
CA GLU A 48 5.93 2.58 11.18
C GLU A 48 7.11 2.46 10.21
N VAL A 49 8.18 3.21 10.50
CA VAL A 49 9.35 3.26 9.64
C VAL A 49 9.93 1.87 9.41
N GLY A 50 10.06 1.07 10.49
CA GLY A 50 10.58 -0.28 10.36
C GLY A 50 9.72 -1.17 9.49
N THR A 51 8.41 -1.06 9.62
CA THR A 51 7.47 -1.83 8.81
C THR A 51 7.60 -1.44 7.35
N LEU A 52 7.70 -0.15 7.08
CA LEU A 52 7.85 0.33 5.72
C LEU A 52 9.13 -0.20 5.07
N TYR A 53 10.27 -0.02 5.73
CA TYR A 53 11.54 -0.41 5.13
C TYR A 53 11.69 -1.93 5.03
N GLY A 54 11.10 -2.69 5.95
CA GLY A 54 11.03 -4.13 5.81
C GLY A 54 10.25 -4.55 4.58
N ALA A 55 9.12 -3.89 4.35
CA ALA A 55 8.31 -4.17 3.17
C ALA A 55 9.03 -3.75 1.87
N LEU A 56 9.68 -2.59 1.88
CA LEU A 56 10.44 -2.15 0.71
C LEU A 56 11.51 -3.17 0.33
N ALA A 57 12.21 -3.70 1.31
CA ALA A 57 13.25 -4.70 1.03
C ALA A 57 12.65 -5.95 0.37
N ARG A 58 11.49 -6.39 0.86
CA ARG A 58 10.82 -7.56 0.28
C ARG A 58 10.36 -7.28 -1.14
N LEU A 59 9.75 -6.12 -1.36
CA LEU A 59 9.22 -5.75 -2.67
C LEU A 59 10.34 -5.60 -3.70
N GLU A 60 11.45 -5.03 -3.27
CA GLU A 60 12.62 -4.89 -4.13
C GLU A 60 13.18 -6.26 -4.51
N LYS A 61 13.28 -7.15 -3.53
CA LYS A 61 13.75 -8.50 -3.77
C LYS A 61 12.85 -9.27 -4.73
N GLN A 62 11.56 -9.02 -4.67
CA GLN A 62 10.59 -9.63 -5.58
C GLN A 62 10.62 -9.02 -6.98
N GLY A 63 11.32 -7.91 -7.14
CA GLY A 63 11.39 -7.23 -8.43
C GLY A 63 10.17 -6.39 -8.76
N TRP A 64 9.33 -6.06 -7.78
CA TRP A 64 8.14 -5.27 -7.99
C TRP A 64 8.40 -3.78 -7.90
N ILE A 65 9.45 -3.39 -7.19
CA ILE A 65 9.91 -2.02 -7.12
C ILE A 65 11.42 -2.00 -7.33
N GLU A 66 11.94 -0.84 -7.68
CA GLU A 66 13.38 -0.66 -7.81
C GLU A 66 13.79 0.65 -7.18
N ALA A 67 14.97 0.67 -6.58
CA ALA A 67 15.55 1.86 -5.99
C ALA A 67 16.18 2.72 -7.09
N LEU A 68 15.97 4.02 -6.97
CA LEU A 68 16.57 4.98 -7.90
C LEU A 68 17.75 5.67 -7.23
N ALA A 69 18.45 6.50 -7.99
CA ALA A 69 19.57 7.26 -7.45
C ALA A 69 19.14 8.17 -6.33
N LEU A 70 20.02 8.38 -5.36
CA LEU A 70 19.76 9.27 -4.24
C LEU A 70 19.46 10.69 -4.72
N VAL A 71 18.45 11.29 -4.11
CA VAL A 71 18.13 12.70 -4.31
C VAL A 71 18.13 13.33 -2.94
N GLU A 72 19.04 14.29 -2.70
CA GLU A 72 19.15 14.98 -1.41
C GLU A 72 19.22 13.98 -0.25
N ARG A 73 20.05 12.93 -0.42
CA ARG A 73 20.29 11.89 0.57
C ARG A 73 19.11 10.97 0.82
N ARG A 74 18.08 11.05 -0.01
CA ARG A 74 16.91 10.17 0.10
C ARG A 74 16.87 9.26 -1.10
N ARG A 75 16.48 8.02 -0.83
CA ARG A 75 16.40 6.97 -1.85
C ARG A 75 14.96 6.87 -2.35
N PRO A 76 14.66 7.35 -3.56
CA PRO A 76 13.33 7.11 -4.11
C PRO A 76 13.23 5.70 -4.65
N TYR A 77 12.01 5.21 -4.72
CA TYR A 77 11.67 3.92 -5.31
C TYR A 77 10.59 4.13 -6.35
N GLN A 78 10.52 3.24 -7.32
CA GLN A 78 9.46 3.27 -8.32
C GLN A 78 8.99 1.85 -8.64
N LEU A 79 7.78 1.74 -9.17
CA LEU A 79 7.27 0.46 -9.65
C LEU A 79 8.06 0.01 -10.87
N THR A 80 8.35 -1.29 -10.93
CA THR A 80 8.82 -1.91 -12.16
C THR A 80 7.60 -2.30 -13.00
N GLN A 81 7.83 -2.74 -14.23
CA GLN A 81 6.74 -3.26 -15.06
C GLN A 81 6.04 -4.43 -14.37
N LEU A 82 6.82 -5.32 -13.75
CA LEU A 82 6.25 -6.43 -13.00
C LEU A 82 5.40 -5.91 -11.83
N GLY A 83 5.89 -4.90 -11.13
CA GLY A 83 5.15 -4.30 -10.02
C GLY A 83 3.83 -3.71 -10.46
N ILE A 84 3.80 -3.07 -11.63
CA ILE A 84 2.56 -2.53 -12.18
C ILE A 84 1.56 -3.66 -12.44
N THR A 85 2.02 -4.74 -13.05
CA THR A 85 1.17 -5.90 -13.31
C THR A 85 0.61 -6.49 -12.03
N VAL A 86 1.49 -6.69 -11.03
CA VAL A 86 1.08 -7.23 -9.74
C VAL A 86 0.05 -6.32 -9.07
N LEU A 87 0.29 -5.02 -9.09
CA LEU A 87 -0.65 -4.08 -8.48
C LEU A 87 -2.01 -4.12 -9.16
N ARG A 88 -2.03 -4.15 -10.48
CA ARG A 88 -3.30 -4.24 -11.21
C ARG A 88 -4.08 -5.48 -10.82
N GLU A 89 -3.41 -6.63 -10.71
CA GLU A 89 -4.06 -7.88 -10.34
C GLU A 89 -4.58 -7.82 -8.90
N GLN A 90 -3.78 -7.28 -7.99
CA GLN A 90 -4.18 -7.15 -6.60
C GLN A 90 -5.39 -6.24 -6.47
N LEU A 91 -5.39 -5.11 -7.15
CA LEU A 91 -6.51 -4.17 -7.09
C LEU A 91 -7.77 -4.78 -7.69
N ALA A 92 -7.64 -5.54 -8.77
CA ALA A 92 -8.80 -6.22 -9.36
C ALA A 92 -9.41 -7.21 -8.38
N THR A 93 -8.57 -7.97 -7.68
CA THR A 93 -9.03 -8.91 -6.66
C THR A 93 -9.73 -8.20 -5.51
N MET A 94 -9.14 -7.12 -5.03
CA MET A 94 -9.74 -6.35 -3.93
C MET A 94 -11.07 -5.74 -4.35
N ASN A 95 -11.15 -5.28 -5.59
CA ASN A 95 -12.39 -4.71 -6.11
C ASN A 95 -13.49 -5.77 -6.15
N GLN A 96 -13.14 -7.01 -6.48
CA GLN A 96 -14.06 -8.14 -6.47
C GLN A 96 -14.59 -8.38 -5.05
N VAL A 97 -13.70 -8.33 -4.07
CA VAL A 97 -14.09 -8.48 -2.65
C VAL A 97 -15.04 -7.38 -2.24
N VAL A 98 -14.71 -6.14 -2.59
CA VAL A 98 -15.55 -4.98 -2.24
C VAL A 98 -16.94 -5.13 -2.86
N SER A 99 -17.01 -5.43 -4.14
CA SER A 99 -18.30 -5.58 -4.85
C SER A 99 -19.14 -6.69 -4.23
N THR A 100 -18.52 -7.83 -3.98
CA THR A 100 -19.23 -8.98 -3.40
C THR A 100 -19.77 -8.65 -2.02
N GLY A 101 -18.92 -8.04 -1.19
CA GLY A 101 -19.34 -7.67 0.16
C GLY A 101 -20.50 -6.68 0.16
N GLN A 102 -20.42 -5.66 -0.69
CA GLN A 102 -21.45 -4.66 -0.80
C GLN A 102 -22.78 -5.26 -1.27
N GLN A 103 -22.72 -6.13 -2.27
CA GLN A 103 -23.92 -6.80 -2.77
C GLN A 103 -24.58 -7.65 -1.69
N ARG A 104 -23.79 -8.39 -0.94
CA ARG A 104 -24.31 -9.27 0.09
C ARG A 104 -24.90 -8.48 1.25
N LEU A 105 -24.26 -7.38 1.62
CA LEU A 105 -24.81 -6.50 2.67
C LEU A 105 -26.15 -5.91 2.26
N ALA A 106 -26.35 -5.65 0.99
CA ALA A 106 -27.58 -5.04 0.51
C ALA A 106 -28.79 -5.95 0.67
N THR A 107 -28.57 -7.26 0.88
CA THR A 107 -29.67 -8.21 1.06
C THR A 107 -30.00 -8.50 2.53
N ILE A 108 -29.29 -7.91 3.45
CA ILE A 108 -29.54 -8.11 4.89
C ILE A 108 -30.74 -7.29 5.39
#